data_f6990cf2ab38dd7ea32881397d487488
#
_entry.id   f6990cf2ab38dd7ea32881397d487488
#
_cell.length_a   1.000
_cell.length_b   1.000
_cell.length_c   1.000
_cell.angle_alpha   90.00
_cell.angle_beta   90.00
_cell.angle_gamma   90.00
#
_symmetry.space_group_name_H-M   'P 1'
#
loop_
_entity.id
_entity.type
_entity.pdbx_description
1 polymer ?
#
loop_
_entity_poly.entity_id
_entity_poly.type
_entity_poly.pdbx_seq_one_letter_code
_entity_poly.pdbx_strand_id
1 'polypeptide(L)'
;MTTERGPRRADGWTAGVRERLGLGRLLPLGDPADGVWIAETAAASVLRGAAAHPGAVLGELRIGLAVKAVPGEDAVAVGAATGARAGGGPGGPQAPADRGGPVGAKAPPAPPSALPTGPLRIEAEFSAVPDRPLPDTAAALRAALLTAAAARLGLEITEVDLTVTALLEGGASDQVTASPAAPTARVAEPQDPVATAAAGTPGVVSLTRVLGSPVHTARDHVRVEVATAGDRRALDVARSVRTAVAAATEERLPVSVLVTDVVGPGGASAGEPGRTDA
;
A
#
# COMPACT_ATOMS: atom_id res chain seq x y z
N MET A 1 18.45 35.28 16.66
CA MET A 1 17.35 34.37 17.03
C MET A 1 16.69 33.90 15.72
N THR A 2 17.14 32.77 15.21
CA THR A 2 16.68 32.20 13.95
C THR A 2 15.68 31.11 14.28
N THR A 3 14.42 31.32 13.97
CA THR A 3 13.33 30.38 14.25
C THR A 3 13.36 29.32 13.15
N GLU A 4 13.86 28.13 13.44
CA GLU A 4 13.72 26.95 12.59
C GLU A 4 12.24 26.58 12.48
N ARG A 5 11.69 26.82 11.30
CA ARG A 5 10.34 26.41 10.94
C ARG A 5 10.42 24.98 10.41
N GLY A 6 10.12 24.02 11.26
CA GLY A 6 10.16 22.59 10.94
C GLY A 6 9.17 22.15 9.83
N PRO A 7 9.45 21.03 9.14
CA PRO A 7 8.75 20.54 7.93
C PRO A 7 7.30 20.05 8.14
N ARG A 8 6.76 20.10 9.34
CA ARG A 8 5.48 19.46 9.73
C ARG A 8 4.19 20.06 9.15
N ARG A 9 4.22 21.26 8.53
CA ARG A 9 3.01 21.88 7.97
C ARG A 9 2.72 21.49 6.51
N ALA A 10 3.74 21.15 5.74
CA ALA A 10 3.57 20.74 4.35
C ALA A 10 2.98 19.30 4.25
N ASP A 11 3.37 18.41 5.16
CA ASP A 11 2.96 17.00 5.15
C ASP A 11 1.47 16.81 5.47
N GLY A 12 0.92 17.60 6.38
CA GLY A 12 -0.50 17.55 6.73
C GLY A 12 -1.42 18.01 5.61
N TRP A 13 -0.97 19.00 4.81
CA TRP A 13 -1.78 19.52 3.69
C TRP A 13 -1.81 18.53 2.52
N THR A 14 -0.68 17.92 2.21
CA THR A 14 -0.59 16.89 1.16
C THR A 14 -1.32 15.60 1.52
N ALA A 15 -1.34 15.21 2.79
CA ALA A 15 -2.15 14.09 3.27
C ALA A 15 -3.65 14.37 3.10
N GLY A 16 -4.13 15.55 3.52
CA GLY A 16 -5.52 15.94 3.38
C GLY A 16 -6.00 16.10 1.93
N VAL A 17 -5.11 16.49 1.00
CA VAL A 17 -5.43 16.51 -0.44
C VAL A 17 -5.60 15.10 -1.00
N ARG A 18 -4.76 14.14 -0.59
CA ARG A 18 -4.87 12.75 -1.05
C ARG A 18 -6.09 12.04 -0.49
N GLU A 19 -6.44 12.29 0.76
CA GLU A 19 -7.67 11.79 1.35
C GLU A 19 -8.89 12.27 0.57
N ARG A 20 -8.88 13.55 0.14
CA ARG A 20 -9.92 14.09 -0.76
C ARG A 20 -9.89 13.51 -2.17
N LEU A 21 -8.73 13.06 -2.64
CA LEU A 21 -8.58 12.36 -3.92
C LEU A 21 -8.94 10.86 -3.83
N GLY A 22 -9.30 10.37 -2.65
CA GLY A 22 -9.71 8.99 -2.44
C GLY A 22 -8.57 7.96 -2.48
N LEU A 23 -7.30 8.39 -2.37
CA LEU A 23 -6.14 7.48 -2.38
C LEU A 23 -5.83 6.89 -1.01
N GLY A 24 -6.22 7.58 0.08
CA GLY A 24 -5.70 7.27 1.40
C GLY A 24 -4.19 7.54 1.49
N ARG A 25 -3.49 6.79 2.32
CA ARG A 25 -2.02 6.83 2.43
C ARG A 25 -1.37 6.11 1.26
N LEU A 26 -0.13 6.43 0.96
CA LEU A 26 0.68 5.69 -0.01
C LEU A 26 1.56 4.70 0.75
N LEU A 27 1.32 3.43 0.51
CA LEU A 27 2.01 2.33 1.16
C LEU A 27 3.22 1.92 0.32
N PRO A 28 4.39 1.69 0.93
CA PRO A 28 5.53 1.13 0.22
C PRO A 28 5.18 -0.29 -0.24
N LEU A 29 5.54 -0.63 -1.48
CA LEU A 29 5.28 -1.92 -2.08
C LEU A 29 6.60 -2.53 -2.55
N GLY A 30 7.03 -3.61 -1.90
CA GLY A 30 8.34 -4.22 -2.10
C GLY A 30 9.47 -3.50 -1.37
N ASP A 31 10.68 -3.67 -1.86
CA ASP A 31 11.89 -3.06 -1.29
C ASP A 31 12.00 -1.56 -1.62
N PRO A 32 12.73 -0.77 -0.80
CA PRO A 32 12.97 0.65 -1.10
C PRO A 32 13.57 0.91 -2.48
N ALA A 33 14.41 -0.02 -2.96
CA ALA A 33 15.03 0.05 -4.28
C ALA A 33 14.05 -0.16 -5.44
N ASP A 34 12.89 -0.77 -5.17
CA ASP A 34 11.85 -0.94 -6.18
C ASP A 34 11.20 0.39 -6.59
N GLY A 35 11.12 1.34 -5.67
CA GLY A 35 10.49 2.63 -5.94
C GLY A 35 9.01 2.50 -6.31
N VAL A 36 8.31 1.58 -5.65
CA VAL A 36 6.91 1.28 -5.92
C VAL A 36 6.06 1.61 -4.69
N TRP A 37 4.91 2.24 -4.93
CA TRP A 37 3.91 2.54 -3.91
C TRP A 37 2.52 2.11 -4.38
N ILE A 38 1.66 1.80 -3.43
CA ILE A 38 0.26 1.51 -3.69
C ILE A 38 -0.63 2.41 -2.84
N ALA A 39 -1.74 2.87 -3.40
CA ALA A 39 -2.76 3.59 -2.66
C ALA A 39 -3.41 2.68 -1.62
N GLU A 40 -3.59 3.17 -0.39
CA GLU A 40 -4.22 2.41 0.70
C GLU A 40 -5.63 1.95 0.31
N THR A 41 -6.38 2.78 -0.40
CA THR A 41 -7.73 2.43 -0.90
C THR A 41 -7.70 1.27 -1.89
N ALA A 42 -6.72 1.23 -2.79
CA ALA A 42 -6.54 0.12 -3.73
C ALA A 42 -6.18 -1.17 -2.99
N ALA A 43 -5.26 -1.11 -2.04
CA ALA A 43 -4.89 -2.25 -1.21
C ALA A 43 -6.08 -2.74 -0.38
N ALA A 44 -6.80 -1.83 0.28
CA ALA A 44 -7.99 -2.15 1.08
C ALA A 44 -9.10 -2.80 0.25
N SER A 45 -9.31 -2.38 -1.00
CA SER A 45 -10.28 -3.01 -1.91
C SER A 45 -9.97 -4.48 -2.15
N VAL A 46 -8.72 -4.80 -2.46
CA VAL A 46 -8.26 -6.20 -2.65
C VAL A 46 -8.41 -7.02 -1.38
N LEU A 47 -8.05 -6.46 -0.23
CA LEU A 47 -8.12 -7.14 1.06
C LEU A 47 -9.57 -7.40 1.49
N ARG A 48 -10.48 -6.44 1.29
CA ARG A 48 -11.92 -6.65 1.56
C ARG A 48 -12.50 -7.75 0.66
N GLY A 49 -12.15 -7.75 -0.62
CA GLY A 49 -12.58 -8.80 -1.55
C GLY A 49 -12.08 -10.20 -1.14
N ALA A 50 -10.86 -10.29 -0.63
CA ALA A 50 -10.30 -11.55 -0.15
C ALA A 50 -10.86 -12.01 1.21
N ALA A 51 -11.25 -11.06 2.06
CA ALA A 51 -11.85 -11.32 3.36
C ALA A 51 -13.37 -11.56 3.29
N ALA A 52 -13.98 -11.53 2.11
CA ALA A 52 -15.38 -11.89 1.91
C ALA A 52 -15.57 -13.36 2.30
N HIS A 53 -16.16 -13.57 3.48
CA HIS A 53 -16.35 -14.89 4.09
C HIS A 53 -17.81 -15.03 4.54
N PRO A 54 -18.47 -16.17 4.29
CA PRO A 54 -19.78 -16.43 4.83
C PRO A 54 -19.80 -16.27 6.36
N GLY A 55 -20.73 -15.49 6.86
CA GLY A 55 -20.90 -15.24 8.30
C GLY A 55 -20.01 -14.15 8.91
N ALA A 56 -19.23 -13.42 8.10
CA ALA A 56 -18.47 -12.26 8.58
C ALA A 56 -18.47 -11.12 7.57
N VAL A 57 -18.57 -9.89 8.05
CA VAL A 57 -18.51 -8.66 7.25
C VAL A 57 -17.39 -7.80 7.78
N LEU A 58 -16.41 -7.49 6.92
CA LEU A 58 -15.31 -6.59 7.24
C LEU A 58 -15.79 -5.14 7.15
N GLY A 59 -15.59 -4.38 8.22
CA GLY A 59 -15.92 -2.97 8.35
C GLY A 59 -14.79 -2.05 7.91
N GLU A 60 -14.46 -1.08 8.77
CA GLU A 60 -13.33 -0.17 8.52
C GLU A 60 -12.03 -0.97 8.48
N LEU A 61 -11.16 -0.65 7.53
CA LEU A 61 -9.85 -1.26 7.37
C LEU A 61 -8.82 -0.16 7.12
N ARG A 62 -7.75 -0.18 7.91
CA ARG A 62 -6.61 0.72 7.81
C ARG A 62 -5.31 -0.07 7.74
N ILE A 63 -4.34 0.47 7.01
CA ILE A 63 -3.01 -0.13 6.88
C ILE A 63 -1.98 0.89 7.35
N GLY A 64 -1.23 0.57 8.37
CA GLY A 64 -0.21 1.44 8.97
C GLY A 64 1.13 0.74 9.12
N LEU A 65 2.10 1.46 9.67
CA LEU A 65 3.35 0.84 10.09
C LEU A 65 3.12 -0.01 11.33
N ALA A 66 3.69 -1.22 11.34
CA ALA A 66 3.80 -1.98 12.57
C ALA A 66 4.71 -1.20 13.54
N VAL A 67 4.15 -0.82 14.68
CA VAL A 67 4.94 -0.18 15.72
C VAL A 67 5.87 -1.25 16.27
N LYS A 68 7.19 -1.08 16.10
CA LYS A 68 8.13 -1.91 16.85
C LYS A 68 7.80 -1.72 18.33
N ALA A 69 7.23 -2.75 18.97
CA ALA A 69 7.14 -2.76 20.43
C ALA A 69 8.57 -2.59 20.95
N VAL A 70 8.83 -1.45 21.57
CA VAL A 70 10.05 -1.25 22.35
C VAL A 70 9.91 -2.21 23.53
N PRO A 71 10.75 -3.26 23.66
CA PRO A 71 10.66 -4.14 24.80
C PRO A 71 11.10 -3.36 26.04
N GLY A 72 10.16 -3.03 26.93
CA GLY A 72 10.47 -2.66 28.30
C GLY A 72 10.31 -1.19 28.67
N GLU A 73 9.10 -0.82 29.04
CA GLU A 73 8.87 0.22 30.06
C GLU A 73 7.73 -0.12 31.04
N ASP A 74 7.39 -1.39 31.19
CA ASP A 74 6.51 -1.82 32.28
C ASP A 74 7.11 -2.99 33.09
N ALA A 75 8.35 -2.83 33.53
CA ALA A 75 8.88 -3.61 34.65
C ALA A 75 9.14 -2.64 35.82
N VAL A 76 8.10 -2.45 36.63
CA VAL A 76 8.20 -1.79 37.93
C VAL A 76 9.32 -2.44 38.74
N ALA A 77 10.33 -1.64 39.01
CA ALA A 77 11.46 -2.00 39.86
C ALA A 77 10.98 -2.34 41.29
N VAL A 78 11.20 -3.58 41.69
CA VAL A 78 11.29 -3.94 43.08
C VAL A 78 12.68 -4.55 43.32
N GLY A 79 13.50 -3.75 43.94
CA GLY A 79 14.42 -4.16 44.97
C GLY A 79 15.78 -4.75 44.60
N ALA A 80 16.74 -4.02 45.11
CA ALA A 80 17.94 -4.42 45.80
C ALA A 80 19.29 -4.29 45.05
N ALA A 81 20.01 -3.36 45.59
CA ALA A 81 21.43 -3.08 45.46
C ALA A 81 22.35 -4.31 45.49
N THR A 82 23.41 -4.28 44.72
CA THR A 82 24.79 -4.39 45.20
C THR A 82 25.77 -4.32 44.01
N GLY A 83 26.72 -3.44 44.09
CA GLY A 83 27.91 -3.06 43.45
C GLY A 83 28.70 -4.01 42.59
N ALA A 84 29.34 -3.45 41.59
CA ALA A 84 30.79 -3.44 41.39
C ALA A 84 31.17 -2.88 40.01
N ARG A 85 32.21 -2.09 40.00
CA ARG A 85 32.91 -1.41 38.90
C ARG A 85 33.46 -2.37 37.82
N ALA A 86 33.53 -1.96 36.58
CA ALA A 86 34.73 -1.48 35.87
C ALA A 86 34.64 -1.77 34.37
N GLY A 87 35.05 -0.80 33.54
CA GLY A 87 35.80 -1.04 32.28
C GLY A 87 35.08 -0.81 30.97
N GLY A 88 35.09 0.37 30.45
CA GLY A 88 35.81 0.88 29.29
C GLY A 88 35.47 0.33 27.91
N GLY A 89 34.99 1.24 27.03
CA GLY A 89 35.08 1.13 25.60
C GLY A 89 33.89 1.74 24.83
N PRO A 90 34.08 2.83 24.05
CA PRO A 90 33.02 3.42 23.26
C PRO A 90 32.88 2.68 21.93
N GLY A 91 31.92 1.77 21.83
CA GLY A 91 31.44 1.22 20.58
C GLY A 91 30.15 1.92 20.19
N GLY A 92 30.20 2.82 19.21
CA GLY A 92 29.02 3.46 18.65
C GLY A 92 28.08 2.45 18.01
N PRO A 93 26.78 2.75 17.92
CA PRO A 93 25.82 1.87 17.28
C PRO A 93 26.14 1.73 15.81
N GLN A 94 26.57 0.53 15.41
CA GLN A 94 26.69 0.14 14.01
C GLN A 94 25.30 0.11 13.40
N ALA A 95 25.10 0.92 12.36
CA ALA A 95 23.96 0.83 11.47
C ALA A 95 23.86 -0.61 10.88
N PRO A 96 22.64 -1.15 10.71
CA PRO A 96 22.46 -2.46 10.12
C PRO A 96 23.06 -2.48 8.70
N ALA A 97 23.92 -3.46 8.47
CA ALA A 97 24.63 -3.69 7.21
C ALA A 97 23.64 -3.77 6.04
N ASP A 98 23.87 -2.88 5.09
CA ASP A 98 23.33 -2.85 3.75
C ASP A 98 23.44 -4.25 3.10
N ARG A 99 22.30 -4.92 2.89
CA ARG A 99 22.26 -6.15 2.11
C ARG A 99 22.33 -5.74 0.66
N GLY A 100 23.52 -5.92 0.07
CA GLY A 100 23.91 -5.56 -1.27
C GLY A 100 22.87 -5.88 -2.33
N GLY A 101 22.14 -4.86 -2.73
CA GLY A 101 21.50 -4.78 -4.03
C GLY A 101 22.52 -4.29 -5.07
N PRO A 102 22.28 -4.43 -6.37
CA PRO A 102 23.20 -4.04 -7.41
C PRO A 102 23.59 -2.57 -7.25
N VAL A 103 24.87 -2.37 -7.05
CA VAL A 103 25.51 -1.05 -6.88
C VAL A 103 25.25 -0.22 -8.14
N GLY A 104 24.45 0.84 -8.06
CA GLY A 104 24.42 1.86 -9.11
C GLY A 104 23.12 2.61 -9.39
N ALA A 105 21.94 2.10 -9.08
CA ALA A 105 20.71 2.84 -9.35
C ALA A 105 20.25 3.58 -8.08
N LYS A 106 20.32 4.90 -8.10
CA LYS A 106 19.75 5.75 -7.04
C LYS A 106 18.25 5.42 -6.92
N ALA A 107 17.81 5.03 -5.72
CA ALA A 107 16.39 4.80 -5.46
C ALA A 107 15.61 6.09 -5.76
N PRO A 108 14.44 5.99 -6.44
CA PRO A 108 13.63 7.17 -6.71
C PRO A 108 13.13 7.77 -5.39
N PRO A 109 12.91 9.09 -5.35
CA PRO A 109 12.41 9.75 -4.15
C PRO A 109 11.02 9.21 -3.79
N ALA A 110 10.79 8.99 -2.51
CA ALA A 110 9.47 8.62 -2.02
C ALA A 110 8.46 9.76 -2.31
N PRO A 111 7.25 9.44 -2.77
CA PRO A 111 6.21 10.43 -2.92
C PRO A 111 5.95 11.15 -1.60
N PRO A 112 5.65 12.46 -1.61
CA PRO A 112 5.31 13.19 -0.38
C PRO A 112 4.18 12.48 0.37
N SER A 113 4.27 12.32 1.69
CA SER A 113 3.34 11.58 2.58
C SER A 113 3.19 10.08 2.28
N ALA A 114 4.13 9.46 1.56
CA ALA A 114 4.26 8.02 1.57
C ALA A 114 4.69 7.55 2.95
N LEU A 115 4.17 6.41 3.39
CA LEU A 115 4.69 5.77 4.59
C LEU A 115 6.16 5.39 4.35
N PRO A 116 7.01 5.52 5.37
CA PRO A 116 8.37 4.99 5.27
C PRO A 116 8.34 3.48 5.05
N THR A 117 9.39 2.95 4.45
CA THR A 117 9.55 1.51 4.26
C THR A 117 9.71 0.80 5.58
N GLY A 118 9.01 -0.30 5.75
CA GLY A 118 9.01 -1.09 6.98
C GLY A 118 7.84 -2.05 7.02
N PRO A 119 7.82 -2.94 8.02
CA PRO A 119 6.72 -3.88 8.19
C PRO A 119 5.41 -3.11 8.42
N LEU A 120 4.34 -3.61 7.81
CA LEU A 120 3.02 -3.00 7.89
C LEU A 120 2.12 -3.79 8.83
N ARG A 121 1.11 -3.10 9.36
CA ARG A 121 0.06 -3.63 10.21
C ARG A 121 -1.30 -3.32 9.58
N ILE A 122 -2.22 -4.28 9.64
CA ILE A 122 -3.62 -4.09 9.31
C ILE A 122 -4.40 -3.93 10.61
N GLU A 123 -5.20 -2.88 10.69
CA GLU A 123 -6.23 -2.69 11.71
C GLU A 123 -7.59 -2.77 11.01
N ALA A 124 -8.46 -3.68 11.44
CA ALA A 124 -9.76 -3.81 10.82
C ALA A 124 -10.86 -4.16 11.83
N GLU A 125 -12.04 -3.65 11.54
CA GLU A 125 -13.26 -3.99 12.24
C GLU A 125 -14.02 -5.09 11.51
N PHE A 126 -14.72 -5.94 12.24
CA PHE A 126 -15.61 -6.91 11.62
C PHE A 126 -16.86 -7.17 12.46
N SER A 127 -17.92 -7.55 11.77
CA SER A 127 -19.15 -8.09 12.36
C SER A 127 -19.27 -9.55 11.97
N ALA A 128 -19.80 -10.39 12.88
CA ALA A 128 -19.91 -11.84 12.64
C ALA A 128 -21.27 -12.37 13.04
N VAL A 129 -21.70 -13.45 12.37
CA VAL A 129 -22.87 -14.25 12.77
C VAL A 129 -22.49 -15.15 13.94
N PRO A 130 -23.36 -15.32 14.97
CA PRO A 130 -23.06 -16.09 16.18
C PRO A 130 -23.14 -17.62 15.99
N ASP A 131 -23.02 -18.11 14.77
CA ASP A 131 -23.08 -19.54 14.43
C ASP A 131 -21.71 -20.25 14.60
N ARG A 132 -20.65 -19.47 14.82
CA ARG A 132 -19.27 -19.93 14.95
C ARG A 132 -18.55 -19.16 16.07
N PRO A 133 -17.59 -19.77 16.77
CA PRO A 133 -16.77 -19.07 17.74
C PRO A 133 -16.04 -17.87 17.11
N LEU A 134 -16.16 -16.69 17.72
CA LEU A 134 -15.51 -15.47 17.23
C LEU A 134 -13.99 -15.59 17.01
N PRO A 135 -13.23 -16.30 17.88
CA PRO A 135 -11.80 -16.52 17.64
C PRO A 135 -11.50 -17.26 16.34
N ASP A 136 -12.35 -18.24 15.96
CA ASP A 136 -12.17 -19.01 14.72
C ASP A 136 -12.47 -18.14 13.50
N THR A 137 -13.50 -17.32 13.56
CA THR A 137 -13.83 -16.34 12.52
C THR A 137 -12.70 -15.32 12.36
N ALA A 138 -12.19 -14.79 13.46
CA ALA A 138 -11.06 -13.86 13.44
C ALA A 138 -9.78 -14.51 12.89
N ALA A 139 -9.51 -15.77 13.23
CA ALA A 139 -8.37 -16.50 12.69
C ALA A 139 -8.48 -16.70 11.18
N ALA A 140 -9.67 -17.05 10.67
CA ALA A 140 -9.92 -17.20 9.24
C ALA A 140 -9.77 -15.87 8.49
N LEU A 141 -10.32 -14.78 9.01
CA LEU A 141 -10.16 -13.44 8.42
C LEU A 141 -8.69 -13.01 8.39
N ARG A 142 -7.95 -13.22 9.49
CA ARG A 142 -6.51 -12.90 9.57
C ARG A 142 -5.72 -13.66 8.52
N ALA A 143 -5.97 -14.96 8.38
CA ALA A 143 -5.29 -15.79 7.38
C ALA A 143 -5.60 -15.31 5.94
N ALA A 144 -6.85 -14.98 5.64
CA ALA A 144 -7.26 -14.46 4.34
C ALA A 144 -6.59 -13.12 4.01
N LEU A 145 -6.55 -12.19 4.96
CA LEU A 145 -5.91 -10.88 4.81
C LEU A 145 -4.41 -11.01 4.56
N LEU A 146 -3.69 -11.82 5.35
CA LEU A 146 -2.26 -12.06 5.18
C LEU A 146 -1.95 -12.71 3.84
N THR A 147 -2.73 -13.73 3.46
CA THR A 147 -2.57 -14.41 2.16
C THR A 147 -2.78 -13.45 1.00
N ALA A 148 -3.83 -12.64 1.04
CA ALA A 148 -4.11 -11.67 -0.02
C ALA A 148 -3.07 -10.56 -0.10
N ALA A 149 -2.62 -10.05 1.04
CA ALA A 149 -1.56 -9.03 1.10
C ALA A 149 -0.28 -9.52 0.43
N ALA A 150 0.15 -10.72 0.73
CA ALA A 150 1.38 -11.30 0.16
C ALA A 150 1.20 -11.72 -1.31
N ALA A 151 0.14 -12.49 -1.62
CA ALA A 151 0.00 -13.12 -2.93
C ALA A 151 -0.53 -12.18 -4.00
N ARG A 152 -1.46 -11.26 -3.66
CA ARG A 152 -2.09 -10.38 -4.66
C ARG A 152 -1.45 -9.00 -4.73
N LEU A 153 -0.94 -8.49 -3.62
CA LEU A 153 -0.35 -7.16 -3.56
C LEU A 153 1.18 -7.20 -3.54
N GLY A 154 1.75 -8.02 -2.68
CA GLY A 154 3.19 -8.02 -2.38
C GLY A 154 3.51 -7.10 -1.19
N LEU A 155 2.52 -6.85 -0.32
CA LEU A 155 2.72 -6.13 0.93
C LEU A 155 3.29 -7.06 2.00
N GLU A 156 4.23 -6.55 2.77
CA GLU A 156 4.80 -7.22 3.95
C GLU A 156 3.99 -6.83 5.18
N ILE A 157 3.00 -7.66 5.53
CA ILE A 157 2.16 -7.47 6.71
C ILE A 157 2.68 -8.39 7.82
N THR A 158 3.04 -7.81 8.95
CA THR A 158 3.52 -8.55 10.14
C THR A 158 2.47 -8.69 11.23
N GLU A 159 1.50 -7.77 11.27
CA GLU A 159 0.47 -7.72 12.32
C GLU A 159 -0.90 -7.51 11.70
N VAL A 160 -1.91 -8.18 12.26
CA VAL A 160 -3.32 -7.99 11.89
C VAL A 160 -4.17 -7.93 13.17
N ASP A 161 -4.67 -6.75 13.46
CA ASP A 161 -5.55 -6.48 14.59
C ASP A 161 -7.00 -6.44 14.11
N LEU A 162 -7.82 -7.30 14.70
CA LEU A 162 -9.23 -7.42 14.35
C LEU A 162 -10.09 -7.10 15.58
N THR A 163 -10.99 -6.13 15.42
CA THR A 163 -11.94 -5.71 16.45
C THR A 163 -13.36 -6.12 16.05
N VAL A 164 -14.03 -6.86 16.91
CA VAL A 164 -15.45 -7.21 16.72
C VAL A 164 -16.30 -6.00 17.08
N THR A 165 -17.12 -5.53 16.15
CA THR A 165 -18.00 -4.37 16.36
C THR A 165 -19.46 -4.74 16.55
N ALA A 166 -19.91 -5.85 15.96
CA ALA A 166 -21.29 -6.31 16.12
C ALA A 166 -21.43 -7.82 15.91
N LEU A 167 -22.50 -8.38 16.48
CA LEU A 167 -23.02 -9.69 16.11
C LEU A 167 -24.18 -9.49 15.16
N LEU A 168 -24.13 -10.16 14.01
CA LEU A 168 -25.17 -10.10 13.00
C LEU A 168 -26.29 -11.07 13.39
N GLU A 169 -27.52 -10.60 13.44
CA GLU A 169 -28.68 -11.49 13.63
C GLU A 169 -28.87 -12.37 12.40
N GLY A 170 -29.15 -13.67 12.62
CA GLY A 170 -29.11 -14.71 11.60
C GLY A 170 -29.92 -14.37 10.35
N GLY A 171 -29.30 -14.51 9.19
CA GLY A 171 -29.90 -14.25 7.88
C GLY A 171 -29.11 -13.26 7.01
N ALA A 172 -28.01 -12.70 7.51
CA ALA A 172 -27.19 -11.71 6.80
C ALA A 172 -26.43 -12.23 5.56
N SER A 173 -26.85 -13.34 4.98
CA SER A 173 -26.32 -13.78 3.67
C SER A 173 -26.59 -12.79 2.54
N ASP A 174 -27.57 -11.88 2.72
CA ASP A 174 -27.95 -10.86 1.74
C ASP A 174 -27.43 -9.45 2.07
N GLN A 175 -26.78 -9.24 3.20
CA GLN A 175 -26.17 -7.96 3.51
C GLN A 175 -24.76 -7.85 2.91
N VAL A 176 -24.82 -7.48 1.66
CA VAL A 176 -24.02 -6.44 1.08
C VAL A 176 -22.53 -6.63 1.27
N THR A 177 -21.96 -7.31 0.30
CA THR A 177 -20.80 -6.72 -0.35
C THR A 177 -21.06 -5.22 -0.48
N ALA A 178 -20.52 -4.44 0.45
CA ALA A 178 -20.39 -3.01 0.23
C ALA A 178 -19.69 -2.90 -1.13
N SER A 179 -20.46 -2.46 -2.12
CA SER A 179 -19.96 -2.32 -3.48
C SER A 179 -18.67 -1.54 -3.36
N PRO A 180 -17.52 -2.03 -3.83
CA PRO A 180 -16.30 -1.26 -3.78
C PRO A 180 -16.63 0.08 -4.42
N ALA A 181 -16.31 1.17 -3.71
CA ALA A 181 -16.48 2.51 -4.23
C ALA A 181 -15.85 2.51 -5.62
N ALA A 182 -16.60 2.96 -6.62
CA ALA A 182 -16.14 2.99 -8.00
C ALA A 182 -14.74 3.63 -8.04
N PRO A 183 -13.80 3.07 -8.79
CA PRO A 183 -12.43 3.55 -8.82
C PRO A 183 -12.43 5.05 -9.10
N THR A 184 -11.89 5.83 -8.17
CA THR A 184 -11.77 7.28 -8.28
C THR A 184 -10.65 7.66 -9.26
N ALA A 185 -9.92 6.66 -9.74
CA ALA A 185 -8.81 6.81 -10.66
C ALA A 185 -9.34 7.16 -12.06
N ARG A 186 -9.09 8.40 -12.49
CA ARG A 186 -9.41 8.82 -13.86
C ARG A 186 -8.46 8.14 -14.83
N VAL A 187 -8.99 7.34 -15.75
CA VAL A 187 -8.23 6.74 -16.85
C VAL A 187 -7.59 7.84 -17.70
N ALA A 188 -6.39 7.60 -18.17
CA ALA A 188 -5.65 8.49 -19.06
C ALA A 188 -5.15 7.73 -20.29
N GLU A 189 -5.25 8.36 -21.44
CA GLU A 189 -4.67 7.84 -22.67
C GLU A 189 -3.16 8.09 -22.70
N PRO A 190 -2.37 7.14 -23.25
CA PRO A 190 -0.93 7.32 -23.42
C PRO A 190 -0.66 8.38 -24.49
N GLN A 191 0.11 9.41 -24.16
CA GLN A 191 0.40 10.55 -25.04
C GLN A 191 1.87 10.63 -25.46
N ASP A 192 2.73 9.81 -24.89
CA ASP A 192 4.15 9.79 -25.17
C ASP A 192 4.70 8.34 -25.15
N PRO A 193 5.95 8.11 -25.63
CA PRO A 193 6.55 6.78 -25.65
C PRO A 193 6.64 6.09 -24.28
N VAL A 194 6.88 6.87 -23.22
CA VAL A 194 6.98 6.36 -21.84
C VAL A 194 5.62 5.88 -21.35
N ALA A 195 4.57 6.68 -21.59
CA ALA A 195 3.19 6.32 -21.29
C ALA A 195 2.76 5.08 -22.06
N THR A 196 3.14 4.99 -23.36
CA THR A 196 2.84 3.83 -24.20
C THR A 196 3.54 2.57 -23.69
N ALA A 197 4.80 2.66 -23.30
CA ALA A 197 5.55 1.54 -22.71
C ALA A 197 4.91 1.06 -21.38
N ALA A 198 4.48 1.99 -20.54
CA ALA A 198 3.80 1.67 -19.28
C ALA A 198 2.44 0.99 -19.55
N ALA A 199 1.62 1.56 -20.43
CA ALA A 199 0.30 1.01 -20.78
C ALA A 199 0.38 -0.36 -21.46
N GLY A 200 1.43 -0.60 -22.27
CA GLY A 200 1.66 -1.88 -22.94
C GLY A 200 2.20 -2.99 -22.03
N THR A 201 2.50 -2.69 -20.76
CA THR A 201 3.05 -3.69 -19.83
C THR A 201 1.97 -4.70 -19.41
N PRO A 202 2.23 -6.03 -19.53
CA PRO A 202 1.27 -7.06 -19.13
C PRO A 202 0.83 -6.94 -17.68
N GLY A 203 -0.48 -6.83 -17.45
CA GLY A 203 -1.07 -6.64 -16.12
C GLY A 203 -1.40 -5.19 -15.78
N VAL A 204 -1.05 -4.23 -16.62
CA VAL A 204 -1.58 -2.87 -16.56
C VAL A 204 -2.94 -2.86 -17.25
N VAL A 205 -3.96 -2.39 -16.55
CA VAL A 205 -5.32 -2.22 -17.08
C VAL A 205 -5.46 -0.85 -17.74
N SER A 206 -4.94 0.17 -17.08
CA SER A 206 -4.96 1.54 -17.60
C SER A 206 -3.89 2.38 -16.92
N LEU A 207 -3.52 3.47 -17.58
CA LEU A 207 -2.86 4.58 -16.91
C LEU A 207 -3.91 5.39 -16.14
N THR A 208 -3.50 5.99 -15.03
CA THR A 208 -4.37 6.83 -14.22
C THR A 208 -3.77 8.21 -14.04
N ARG A 209 -4.59 9.21 -13.70
CA ARG A 209 -4.15 10.58 -13.47
C ARG A 209 -4.75 11.14 -12.18
N VAL A 210 -4.51 10.47 -11.08
CA VAL A 210 -5.06 10.89 -9.80
C VAL A 210 -4.28 12.08 -9.24
N LEU A 211 -2.97 12.11 -9.45
CA LEU A 211 -2.10 13.22 -9.03
C LEU A 211 -1.82 14.23 -10.16
N GLY A 212 -2.58 14.18 -11.26
CA GLY A 212 -2.53 15.15 -12.35
C GLY A 212 -2.14 14.55 -13.70
N SER A 213 -0.93 14.05 -13.88
CA SER A 213 -0.46 13.43 -15.12
C SER A 213 -0.15 11.95 -14.90
N PRO A 214 -0.51 11.06 -15.84
CA PRO A 214 -0.20 9.63 -15.75
C PRO A 214 1.31 9.37 -15.74
N VAL A 215 2.07 10.16 -16.45
CA VAL A 215 3.52 10.20 -16.43
C VAL A 215 3.94 11.59 -16.03
N HIS A 216 4.78 11.69 -15.03
CA HIS A 216 5.38 12.94 -14.59
C HIS A 216 6.91 12.80 -14.62
N THR A 217 7.53 13.51 -15.54
CA THR A 217 8.99 13.58 -15.66
C THR A 217 9.50 14.80 -14.90
N ALA A 218 10.24 14.56 -13.83
CA ALA A 218 10.98 15.58 -13.09
C ALA A 218 12.45 15.59 -13.56
N ARG A 219 13.27 16.48 -13.00
CA ARG A 219 14.70 16.58 -13.34
C ARG A 219 15.51 15.36 -12.88
N ASP A 220 15.05 14.67 -11.85
CA ASP A 220 15.77 13.63 -11.12
C ASP A 220 15.06 12.29 -11.08
N HIS A 221 13.81 12.19 -11.57
CA HIS A 221 13.03 10.94 -11.60
C HIS A 221 11.84 11.02 -12.56
N VAL A 222 11.33 9.85 -12.92
CA VAL A 222 10.05 9.68 -13.63
C VAL A 222 9.05 9.00 -12.70
N ARG A 223 7.81 9.52 -12.58
CA ARG A 223 6.73 8.88 -11.86
C ARG A 223 5.64 8.44 -12.83
N VAL A 224 5.15 7.22 -12.67
CA VAL A 224 4.05 6.65 -13.48
C VAL A 224 2.91 6.20 -12.57
N GLU A 225 1.67 6.52 -12.96
CA GLU A 225 0.46 6.14 -12.23
C GLU A 225 -0.32 5.08 -13.04
N VAL A 226 -0.60 3.93 -12.40
CA VAL A 226 -1.23 2.79 -13.08
C VAL A 226 -2.34 2.17 -12.25
N ALA A 227 -3.34 1.61 -12.93
CA ALA A 227 -4.24 0.61 -12.41
C ALA A 227 -3.78 -0.78 -12.89
N THR A 228 -3.73 -1.74 -11.98
CA THR A 228 -3.25 -3.10 -12.27
C THR A 228 -4.39 -4.11 -12.26
N ALA A 229 -4.23 -5.20 -12.99
CA ALA A 229 -5.17 -6.30 -13.00
C ALA A 229 -5.08 -7.11 -11.69
N GLY A 230 -6.22 -7.43 -11.09
CA GLY A 230 -6.31 -8.10 -9.80
C GLY A 230 -6.03 -9.62 -9.84
N ASP A 231 -5.83 -10.19 -11.02
CA ASP A 231 -5.39 -11.57 -11.23
C ASP A 231 -3.86 -11.72 -11.19
N ARG A 232 -3.15 -10.59 -11.13
CA ARG A 232 -1.68 -10.54 -11.02
C ARG A 232 -1.26 -9.86 -9.74
N ARG A 233 -0.08 -10.19 -9.26
CA ARG A 233 0.51 -9.55 -8.10
C ARG A 233 0.90 -8.11 -8.45
N ALA A 234 0.34 -7.14 -7.75
CA ALA A 234 0.53 -5.72 -8.06
C ALA A 234 2.01 -5.29 -8.06
N LEU A 235 2.82 -5.81 -7.12
CA LEU A 235 4.26 -5.55 -7.06
C LEU A 235 4.98 -6.01 -8.32
N ASP A 236 4.65 -7.20 -8.84
CA ASP A 236 5.33 -7.77 -10.01
C ASP A 236 4.97 -7.00 -11.28
N VAL A 237 3.71 -6.57 -11.41
CA VAL A 237 3.26 -5.69 -12.49
C VAL A 237 4.01 -4.36 -12.41
N ALA A 238 4.09 -3.74 -11.23
CA ALA A 238 4.76 -2.47 -11.06
C ALA A 238 6.28 -2.54 -11.35
N ARG A 239 6.95 -3.63 -10.98
CA ARG A 239 8.34 -3.88 -11.36
C ARG A 239 8.53 -4.01 -12.88
N SER A 240 7.57 -4.67 -13.54
CA SER A 240 7.57 -4.79 -15.01
C SER A 240 7.35 -3.43 -15.69
N VAL A 241 6.42 -2.61 -15.18
CA VAL A 241 6.21 -1.23 -15.63
C VAL A 241 7.49 -0.42 -15.48
N ARG A 242 8.13 -0.48 -14.31
CA ARG A 242 9.38 0.22 -14.06
C ARG A 242 10.46 -0.14 -15.08
N THR A 243 10.61 -1.43 -15.38
CA THR A 243 11.57 -1.93 -16.37
C THR A 243 11.26 -1.40 -17.77
N ALA A 244 9.99 -1.47 -18.20
CA ALA A 244 9.54 -1.00 -19.51
C ALA A 244 9.73 0.52 -19.68
N VAL A 245 9.38 1.29 -18.64
CA VAL A 245 9.55 2.75 -18.62
C VAL A 245 11.02 3.15 -18.64
N ALA A 246 11.87 2.48 -17.85
CA ALA A 246 13.30 2.73 -17.84
C ALA A 246 13.96 2.44 -19.20
N ALA A 247 13.45 1.46 -19.94
CA ALA A 247 13.92 1.16 -21.29
C ALA A 247 13.43 2.18 -22.34
N ALA A 248 12.28 2.81 -22.11
CA ALA A 248 11.71 3.82 -23.02
C ALA A 248 12.19 5.26 -22.73
N THR A 249 12.93 5.46 -21.64
CA THR A 249 13.48 6.78 -21.25
C THR A 249 14.91 6.89 -21.72
N GLU A 250 15.23 7.93 -22.52
CA GLU A 250 16.59 8.18 -23.03
C GLU A 250 17.59 8.50 -21.90
N GLU A 251 17.13 9.25 -20.90
CA GLU A 251 17.88 9.53 -19.69
C GLU A 251 17.66 8.40 -18.68
N ARG A 252 18.73 7.87 -18.09
CA ARG A 252 18.66 6.82 -17.07
C ARG A 252 18.15 7.36 -15.72
N LEU A 253 16.98 7.97 -15.75
CA LEU A 253 16.34 8.49 -14.54
C LEU A 253 15.75 7.36 -13.69
N PRO A 254 15.81 7.47 -12.35
CA PRO A 254 15.08 6.57 -11.47
C PRO A 254 13.59 6.64 -11.77
N VAL A 255 12.95 5.47 -11.90
CA VAL A 255 11.52 5.37 -12.17
C VAL A 255 10.79 4.99 -10.89
N SER A 256 9.76 5.74 -10.54
CA SER A 256 8.80 5.41 -9.50
C SER A 256 7.44 5.02 -10.08
N VAL A 257 6.81 4.01 -9.49
CA VAL A 257 5.48 3.55 -9.92
C VAL A 257 4.49 3.67 -8.77
N LEU A 258 3.35 4.30 -9.04
CA LEU A 258 2.24 4.41 -8.13
C LEU A 258 1.07 3.56 -8.64
N VAL A 259 0.74 2.50 -7.92
CA VAL A 259 -0.48 1.72 -8.16
C VAL A 259 -1.63 2.43 -7.45
N THR A 260 -2.53 2.99 -8.23
CA THR A 260 -3.69 3.77 -7.74
C THR A 260 -4.93 2.92 -7.60
N ASP A 261 -5.00 1.81 -8.34
CA ASP A 261 -6.14 0.90 -8.32
C ASP A 261 -5.72 -0.54 -8.68
N VAL A 262 -6.49 -1.52 -8.20
CA VAL A 262 -6.36 -2.94 -8.56
C VAL A 262 -7.71 -3.43 -9.02
N VAL A 263 -7.86 -3.60 -10.32
CA VAL A 263 -9.13 -3.92 -10.99
C VAL A 263 -9.39 -5.43 -10.92
N GLY A 264 -10.44 -5.83 -10.23
CA GLY A 264 -10.89 -7.23 -10.18
C GLY A 264 -11.35 -7.76 -11.55
N PRO A 265 -11.44 -9.09 -11.72
CA PRO A 265 -11.81 -9.71 -13.01
C PRO A 265 -13.20 -9.32 -13.55
N GLY A 266 -14.02 -8.61 -12.79
CA GLY A 266 -15.31 -8.06 -13.21
C GLY A 266 -15.34 -6.56 -13.48
N GLY A 267 -14.22 -5.85 -13.31
CA GLY A 267 -14.17 -4.39 -13.34
C GLY A 267 -13.68 -3.76 -14.66
N ALA A 268 -13.37 -4.54 -15.66
CA ALA A 268 -13.10 -4.03 -17.00
C ALA A 268 -14.45 -3.71 -17.68
N SER A 269 -15.10 -2.63 -17.27
CA SER A 269 -16.19 -2.03 -18.05
C SER A 269 -15.55 -1.46 -19.30
N ALA A 270 -15.61 -2.24 -20.38
CA ALA A 270 -15.33 -1.77 -21.71
C ALA A 270 -16.11 -0.47 -21.92
N GLY A 271 -15.41 0.61 -22.20
CA GLY A 271 -15.99 1.77 -22.83
C GLY A 271 -16.60 1.29 -24.14
N GLU A 272 -17.92 1.18 -24.16
CA GLU A 272 -18.69 0.84 -25.36
C GLU A 272 -18.43 1.93 -26.40
N PRO A 273 -17.85 1.60 -27.56
CA PRO A 273 -17.74 2.58 -28.63
C PRO A 273 -19.18 2.95 -29.07
N GLY A 274 -19.50 4.25 -28.91
CA GLY A 274 -20.80 4.78 -29.26
C GLY A 274 -21.25 4.26 -30.63
N ARG A 275 -22.39 3.57 -30.62
CA ARG A 275 -23.10 3.17 -31.85
C ARG A 275 -23.59 4.46 -32.52
N THR A 276 -22.91 4.85 -33.58
CA THR A 276 -23.39 5.88 -34.49
C THR A 276 -24.52 5.25 -35.28
N ASP A 277 -25.77 5.56 -34.92
CA ASP A 277 -26.90 5.32 -35.78
C ASP A 277 -26.87 6.37 -36.91
N ALA A 278 -26.82 5.85 -38.14
CA ALA A 278 -27.04 6.60 -39.37
C ALA A 278 -28.55 6.74 -39.66
#